data_076ed8fa1393f338d9b0634d7d7ed528
#
_entry.id   076ed8fa1393f338d9b0634d7d7ed528
#
_cell.length_a   1.000
_cell.length_b   1.000
_cell.length_c   1.000
_cell.angle_alpha   90.00
_cell.angle_beta   90.00
_cell.angle_gamma   90.00
#
_symmetry.space_group_name_H-M   'P 1'
#
loop_
_entity.id
_entity.type
_entity.pdbx_description
1 polymer ?
#
loop_
_entity_poly.entity_id
_entity_poly.type
_entity_poly.pdbx_seq_one_letter_code
_entity_poly.pdbx_strand_id
1 'polypeptide(L)'
;MVRAPLPIRDGLGPTRIRMPDASQFRTILDYLVDRFPQDSTRLREKMDLGEIVDASGTPLVAESPIVPRADIYLYRDPPIEPVVPFATPVLHRDENLLVVDKPHFLATMPRGKYIARSALVVLRRELDLPELSPVHRLDRLTAGVLMFTVRREVRRAYQELFADRAVTKVYDAVARYEPSLSLPVTLRSRMIKERGVLRAEEVPGEPNAETFLELSEHDGRHGMYTLHPRTGRTHQLRLHMNSIGIPILGDNFYPEFYDVADDDYSTPLQLLARSIEFRDPFSGEQRRFESNRRLRLPI
;
A
#
# COMPACT_ATOMS: atom_id res chain seq x y z
N MET A 1 12.49 2.25 15.65
CA MET A 1 11.06 2.38 16.05
C MET A 1 10.84 1.62 17.34
N VAL A 2 10.14 2.23 18.31
CA VAL A 2 9.77 1.55 19.55
C VAL A 2 8.79 0.40 19.21
N ARG A 3 8.95 -0.74 19.88
CA ARG A 3 8.04 -1.89 19.74
C ARG A 3 6.68 -1.48 20.32
N ALA A 4 5.58 -1.76 19.60
CA ALA A 4 4.25 -1.58 20.16
C ALA A 4 4.09 -2.46 21.38
N PRO A 5 3.45 -1.97 22.46
CA PRO A 5 3.31 -2.73 23.72
C PRO A 5 2.35 -3.92 23.60
N LEU A 6 1.45 -3.89 22.61
CA LEU A 6 0.50 -4.97 22.36
C LEU A 6 1.00 -5.89 21.23
N PRO A 7 0.79 -7.21 21.32
CA PRO A 7 1.18 -8.17 20.29
C PRO A 7 0.33 -8.01 19.01
N ILE A 8 0.70 -8.75 17.96
CA ILE A 8 -0.15 -8.89 16.79
C ILE A 8 -1.23 -9.93 17.09
N ARG A 9 -2.50 -9.62 16.78
CA ARG A 9 -3.67 -10.52 16.90
C ARG A 9 -4.25 -10.75 15.50
N ASP A 10 -4.42 -12.00 15.09
CA ASP A 10 -4.93 -12.39 13.75
C ASP A 10 -4.25 -11.63 12.59
N GLY A 11 -2.94 -11.46 12.67
CA GLY A 11 -2.16 -10.72 11.68
C GLY A 11 -2.26 -9.19 11.78
N LEU A 12 -3.19 -8.66 12.61
CA LEU A 12 -3.40 -7.22 12.77
C LEU A 12 -2.61 -6.68 13.97
N GLY A 13 -1.78 -5.68 13.72
CA GLY A 13 -1.07 -4.96 14.78
C GLY A 13 -1.97 -3.92 15.47
N PRO A 14 -1.62 -3.51 16.69
CA PRO A 14 -2.34 -2.46 17.38
C PRO A 14 -2.24 -1.13 16.63
N THR A 15 -3.30 -0.36 16.69
CA THR A 15 -3.34 1.02 16.19
C THR A 15 -2.70 1.94 17.22
N ARG A 16 -1.71 2.72 16.78
CA ARG A 16 -1.13 3.80 17.59
C ARG A 16 -1.90 5.10 17.33
N ILE A 17 -2.37 5.72 18.39
CA ILE A 17 -2.99 7.05 18.36
C ILE A 17 -2.10 7.98 19.19
N ARG A 18 -1.61 9.03 18.53
CA ARG A 18 -0.84 10.06 19.20
C ARG A 18 -1.76 11.14 19.73
N MET A 19 -1.62 11.46 21.00
CA MET A 19 -2.36 12.53 21.66
C MET A 19 -1.94 13.89 21.08
N PRO A 20 -2.87 14.84 20.97
CA PRO A 20 -2.57 16.19 20.48
C PRO A 20 -1.66 16.95 21.43
N ASP A 21 -0.98 17.97 20.91
CA ASP A 21 -0.12 18.88 21.73
C ASP A 21 -0.95 19.72 22.69
N ALA A 22 -2.14 20.15 22.27
CA ALA A 22 -3.14 20.84 23.06
C ALA A 22 -4.51 20.18 22.81
N SER A 23 -5.32 20.08 23.85
CA SER A 23 -6.64 19.47 23.79
C SER A 23 -7.63 20.21 24.67
N GLN A 24 -8.86 20.37 24.20
CA GLN A 24 -10.00 20.83 24.98
C GLN A 24 -10.59 19.71 25.86
N PHE A 25 -10.23 18.45 25.59
CA PHE A 25 -10.71 17.30 26.32
C PHE A 25 -9.89 17.07 27.57
N ARG A 26 -10.54 16.65 28.64
CA ARG A 26 -9.88 16.35 29.92
C ARG A 26 -9.34 14.94 29.97
N THR A 27 -10.06 13.99 29.36
CA THR A 27 -9.69 12.57 29.39
C THR A 27 -9.37 12.03 28.00
N ILE A 28 -8.60 10.95 27.96
CA ILE A 28 -8.30 10.22 26.73
C ILE A 28 -9.58 9.65 26.12
N LEU A 29 -10.51 9.17 26.96
CA LEU A 29 -11.79 8.62 26.50
C LEU A 29 -12.63 9.68 25.78
N ASP A 30 -12.77 10.89 26.34
CA ASP A 30 -13.51 11.97 25.71
C ASP A 30 -12.94 12.33 24.33
N TYR A 31 -11.61 12.41 24.22
CA TYR A 31 -10.92 12.65 22.96
C TYR A 31 -11.17 11.54 21.93
N LEU A 32 -11.13 10.27 22.37
CA LEU A 32 -11.36 9.14 21.48
C LEU A 32 -12.81 9.09 20.97
N VAL A 33 -13.78 9.34 21.86
CA VAL A 33 -15.22 9.37 21.51
C VAL A 33 -15.54 10.50 20.54
N ASP A 34 -14.98 11.69 20.75
CA ASP A 34 -15.14 12.81 19.80
C ASP A 34 -14.52 12.50 18.44
N ARG A 35 -13.34 11.90 18.44
CA ARG A 35 -12.63 11.57 17.20
C ARG A 35 -13.26 10.42 16.41
N PHE A 36 -13.90 9.49 17.11
CA PHE A 36 -14.52 8.29 16.56
C PHE A 36 -15.94 8.10 17.11
N PRO A 37 -16.88 9.00 16.80
CA PRO A 37 -18.21 9.00 17.41
C PRO A 37 -19.01 7.72 17.13
N GLN A 38 -18.78 7.10 15.96
CA GLN A 38 -19.46 5.85 15.58
C GLN A 38 -19.00 4.65 16.43
N ASP A 39 -17.79 4.71 16.99
CA ASP A 39 -17.18 3.64 17.81
C ASP A 39 -17.33 3.92 19.32
N SER A 40 -18.09 4.95 19.72
CA SER A 40 -18.13 5.47 21.09
C SER A 40 -18.45 4.42 22.15
N THR A 41 -19.47 3.58 21.93
CA THR A 41 -19.84 2.50 22.85
C THR A 41 -18.70 1.48 22.97
N ARG A 42 -18.14 1.08 21.83
CA ARG A 42 -17.07 0.09 21.78
C ARG A 42 -15.77 0.59 22.41
N LEU A 43 -15.47 1.89 22.29
CA LEU A 43 -14.32 2.51 22.95
C LEU A 43 -14.44 2.50 24.47
N ARG A 44 -15.64 2.72 25.01
CA ARG A 44 -15.90 2.60 26.45
C ARG A 44 -15.69 1.17 26.93
N GLU A 45 -16.30 0.19 26.25
CA GLU A 45 -16.10 -1.24 26.58
C GLU A 45 -14.61 -1.62 26.56
N LYS A 46 -13.85 -1.18 25.54
CA LYS A 46 -12.40 -1.45 25.44
C LYS A 46 -11.62 -0.81 26.59
N MET A 47 -12.03 0.38 27.04
CA MET A 47 -11.43 1.03 28.20
C MET A 47 -11.69 0.23 29.46
N ASP A 48 -12.93 -0.19 29.70
CA ASP A 48 -13.33 -0.99 30.87
C ASP A 48 -12.65 -2.37 30.89
N LEU A 49 -12.39 -2.96 29.72
CA LEU A 49 -11.67 -4.22 29.57
C LEU A 49 -10.14 -4.09 29.62
N GLY A 50 -9.61 -2.87 29.75
CA GLY A 50 -8.15 -2.62 29.76
C GLY A 50 -7.48 -2.87 28.40
N GLU A 51 -8.23 -2.82 27.28
CA GLU A 51 -7.71 -3.04 25.92
C GLU A 51 -7.11 -1.78 25.28
N ILE A 52 -7.20 -0.64 25.96
CA ILE A 52 -6.53 0.61 25.56
C ILE A 52 -5.37 0.83 26.53
N VAL A 53 -4.16 0.88 25.98
CA VAL A 53 -2.95 0.94 26.81
C VAL A 53 -2.06 2.11 26.41
N ASP A 54 -1.20 2.55 27.31
CA ASP A 54 -0.14 3.51 27.04
C ASP A 54 1.07 2.87 26.32
N ALA A 55 2.14 3.64 26.12
CA ALA A 55 3.35 3.18 25.46
C ALA A 55 4.14 2.11 26.25
N SER A 56 3.87 1.96 27.56
CA SER A 56 4.46 0.93 28.41
C SER A 56 3.64 -0.37 28.43
N GLY A 57 2.42 -0.33 27.90
CA GLY A 57 1.46 -1.44 27.97
C GLY A 57 0.55 -1.40 29.18
N THR A 58 0.58 -0.31 29.96
CA THR A 58 -0.28 -0.12 31.12
C THR A 58 -1.70 0.23 30.65
N PRO A 59 -2.75 -0.51 31.10
CA PRO A 59 -4.13 -0.19 30.79
C PRO A 59 -4.51 1.23 31.24
N LEU A 60 -5.25 1.92 30.38
CA LEU A 60 -5.82 3.23 30.65
C LEU A 60 -7.27 3.07 31.11
N VAL A 61 -7.72 3.94 32.01
CA VAL A 61 -9.09 4.00 32.53
C VAL A 61 -9.83 5.24 32.00
N ALA A 62 -11.15 5.29 32.15
CA ALA A 62 -11.98 6.35 31.63
C ALA A 62 -11.53 7.76 32.08
N GLU A 63 -11.02 7.87 33.30
CA GLU A 63 -10.54 9.11 33.91
C GLU A 63 -9.07 9.45 33.53
N SER A 64 -8.38 8.59 32.77
CA SER A 64 -6.99 8.82 32.39
C SER A 64 -6.84 10.16 31.66
N PRO A 65 -5.99 11.08 32.17
CA PRO A 65 -5.85 12.41 31.60
C PRO A 65 -5.09 12.35 30.27
N ILE A 66 -5.31 13.34 29.40
CA ILE A 66 -4.50 13.50 28.19
C ILE A 66 -3.11 13.96 28.57
N VAL A 67 -2.11 13.19 28.14
CA VAL A 67 -0.71 13.59 28.19
C VAL A 67 -0.30 14.04 26.78
N PRO A 68 0.08 15.30 26.56
CA PRO A 68 0.47 15.81 25.25
C PRO A 68 1.54 14.94 24.58
N ARG A 69 1.36 14.65 23.31
CA ARG A 69 2.28 13.82 22.49
C ARG A 69 2.46 12.38 22.97
N ALA A 70 1.76 11.91 23.99
CA ALA A 70 1.79 10.52 24.38
C ALA A 70 1.18 9.65 23.27
N ASP A 71 1.69 8.43 23.14
CA ASP A 71 1.14 7.42 22.24
C ASP A 71 0.30 6.45 23.06
N ILE A 72 -0.91 6.17 22.61
CA ILE A 72 -1.77 5.11 23.12
C ILE A 72 -1.98 4.05 22.06
N TYR A 73 -2.29 2.84 22.49
CA TYR A 73 -2.43 1.68 21.62
C TYR A 73 -3.72 0.92 21.93
N LEU A 74 -4.40 0.51 20.86
CA LEU A 74 -5.61 -0.32 20.94
C LEU A 74 -5.77 -1.16 19.67
N TYR A 75 -6.53 -2.24 19.76
CA TYR A 75 -6.98 -2.93 18.56
C TYR A 75 -8.27 -2.29 18.06
N ARG A 76 -8.29 -1.93 16.79
CA ARG A 76 -9.53 -1.54 16.12
C ARG A 76 -10.33 -2.79 15.78
N ASP A 77 -11.66 -2.67 15.86
CA ASP A 77 -12.54 -3.68 15.32
C ASP A 77 -12.63 -3.41 13.80
N PRO A 78 -12.13 -4.33 12.96
CA PRO A 78 -12.18 -4.11 11.52
C PRO A 78 -13.63 -4.20 11.02
N PRO A 79 -14.03 -3.40 10.03
CA PRO A 79 -15.30 -3.58 9.37
C PRO A 79 -15.38 -4.97 8.72
N ILE A 80 -16.58 -5.40 8.37
CA ILE A 80 -16.77 -6.58 7.52
C ILE A 80 -16.28 -6.21 6.12
N GLU A 81 -15.21 -6.87 5.67
CA GLU A 81 -14.61 -6.63 4.37
C GLU A 81 -14.92 -7.82 3.43
N PRO A 82 -15.27 -7.58 2.16
CA PRO A 82 -15.41 -8.65 1.19
C PRO A 82 -14.08 -9.40 1.00
N VAL A 83 -14.18 -10.68 0.77
CA VAL A 83 -13.01 -11.53 0.47
C VAL A 83 -12.64 -11.31 -0.99
N VAL A 84 -11.40 -10.91 -1.25
CA VAL A 84 -10.88 -10.85 -2.62
C VAL A 84 -10.75 -12.30 -3.14
N PRO A 85 -11.49 -12.69 -4.20
CA PRO A 85 -11.61 -14.09 -4.62
C PRO A 85 -10.42 -14.59 -5.45
N PHE A 86 -9.24 -14.02 -5.24
CA PHE A 86 -8.04 -14.34 -6.00
C PHE A 86 -6.89 -14.73 -5.08
N ALA A 87 -6.17 -15.79 -5.46
CA ALA A 87 -5.01 -16.26 -4.70
C ALA A 87 -3.86 -15.25 -4.72
N THR A 88 -3.04 -15.28 -3.66
CA THR A 88 -1.78 -14.55 -3.53
C THR A 88 -0.61 -15.55 -3.47
N PRO A 89 -0.17 -16.12 -4.62
CA PRO A 89 0.88 -17.11 -4.63
C PRO A 89 2.19 -16.58 -4.07
N VAL A 90 2.90 -17.44 -3.33
CA VAL A 90 4.26 -17.17 -2.89
C VAL A 90 5.22 -17.46 -4.05
N LEU A 91 5.98 -16.45 -4.47
CA LEU A 91 7.01 -16.56 -5.50
C LEU A 91 8.37 -16.96 -4.91
N HIS A 92 8.65 -16.51 -3.69
CA HIS A 92 9.87 -16.82 -2.97
C HIS A 92 9.67 -16.65 -1.46
N ARG A 93 10.33 -17.52 -0.68
CA ARG A 93 10.42 -17.38 0.77
C ARG A 93 11.77 -17.88 1.25
N ASP A 94 12.47 -17.05 2.01
CA ASP A 94 13.67 -17.41 2.76
C ASP A 94 13.59 -16.82 4.19
N GLU A 95 14.70 -16.81 4.92
CA GLU A 95 14.76 -16.29 6.29
C GLU A 95 14.55 -14.76 6.37
N ASN A 96 14.82 -14.03 5.30
CA ASN A 96 14.78 -12.56 5.24
C ASN A 96 13.59 -12.01 4.47
N LEU A 97 13.22 -12.67 3.36
CA LEU A 97 12.25 -12.21 2.40
C LEU A 97 11.09 -13.18 2.21
N LEU A 98 9.90 -12.61 2.05
CA LEU A 98 8.75 -13.22 1.43
C LEU A 98 8.37 -12.38 0.20
N VAL A 99 8.34 -12.99 -0.97
CA VAL A 99 7.89 -12.35 -2.21
C VAL A 99 6.62 -13.05 -2.69
N VAL A 100 5.60 -12.27 -2.99
CA VAL A 100 4.30 -12.80 -3.42
C VAL A 100 3.84 -12.15 -4.71
N ASP A 101 2.95 -12.83 -5.41
CA ASP A 101 2.24 -12.34 -6.59
C ASP A 101 0.86 -11.81 -6.21
N LYS A 102 0.81 -10.52 -5.83
CA LYS A 102 -0.40 -9.86 -5.34
C LYS A 102 -1.46 -9.79 -6.45
N PRO A 103 -2.71 -10.22 -6.22
CA PRO A 103 -3.80 -10.00 -7.17
C PRO A 103 -4.25 -8.53 -7.22
N HIS A 104 -5.01 -8.18 -8.26
CA HIS A 104 -5.81 -6.96 -8.27
C HIS A 104 -6.75 -6.92 -7.06
N PHE A 105 -7.23 -5.75 -6.69
CA PHE A 105 -8.20 -5.49 -5.62
C PHE A 105 -7.72 -5.74 -4.19
N LEU A 106 -6.59 -6.38 -3.98
CA LEU A 106 -6.01 -6.64 -2.65
C LEU A 106 -5.14 -5.46 -2.19
N ALA A 107 -5.47 -4.85 -1.05
CA ALA A 107 -4.64 -3.82 -0.45
C ALA A 107 -3.32 -4.41 0.06
N THR A 108 -2.20 -3.69 -0.08
CA THR A 108 -0.89 -4.15 0.42
C THR A 108 -0.85 -4.26 1.95
N MET A 109 -1.41 -3.26 2.63
CA MET A 109 -1.36 -3.13 4.09
C MET A 109 -2.63 -2.41 4.59
N PRO A 110 -2.97 -2.50 5.88
CA PRO A 110 -4.14 -1.84 6.45
C PRO A 110 -4.19 -0.35 6.14
N ARG A 111 -5.26 0.09 5.47
CA ARG A 111 -5.51 1.49 5.17
C ARG A 111 -6.99 1.76 4.87
N GLY A 112 -7.55 2.83 5.46
CA GLY A 112 -8.96 3.20 5.27
C GLY A 112 -9.88 2.07 5.73
N LYS A 113 -10.76 1.62 4.83
CA LYS A 113 -11.71 0.53 5.07
C LYS A 113 -11.13 -0.89 4.85
N TYR A 114 -9.96 -1.00 4.25
CA TYR A 114 -9.28 -2.28 4.00
C TYR A 114 -8.25 -2.53 5.10
N ILE A 115 -8.59 -3.31 6.11
CA ILE A 115 -7.82 -3.53 7.34
C ILE A 115 -7.45 -5.00 7.48
N ALA A 116 -8.45 -5.85 7.76
CA ALA A 116 -8.26 -7.27 8.05
C ALA A 116 -7.97 -8.11 6.80
N ARG A 117 -8.38 -7.64 5.62
CA ARG A 117 -8.21 -8.33 4.34
C ARG A 117 -7.08 -7.77 3.48
N SER A 118 -6.13 -7.02 4.06
CA SER A 118 -4.92 -6.63 3.32
C SER A 118 -3.93 -7.79 3.20
N ALA A 119 -3.09 -7.77 2.14
CA ALA A 119 -2.06 -8.79 1.91
C ALA A 119 -1.19 -9.04 3.16
N LEU A 120 -0.75 -7.95 3.82
CA LEU A 120 0.06 -8.05 5.04
C LEU A 120 -0.65 -8.85 6.14
N VAL A 121 -1.92 -8.54 6.41
CA VAL A 121 -2.67 -9.18 7.52
C VAL A 121 -2.97 -10.63 7.19
N VAL A 122 -3.41 -10.91 5.97
CA VAL A 122 -3.70 -12.27 5.50
C VAL A 122 -2.45 -13.14 5.55
N LEU A 123 -1.33 -12.67 4.99
CA LEU A 123 -0.08 -13.42 4.96
C LEU A 123 0.52 -13.65 6.35
N ARG A 124 0.43 -12.68 7.26
CA ARG A 124 0.85 -12.86 8.66
C ARG A 124 0.10 -14.00 9.33
N ARG A 125 -1.21 -14.05 9.13
CA ARG A 125 -2.07 -15.07 9.73
C ARG A 125 -1.87 -16.44 9.09
N GLU A 126 -1.87 -16.51 7.75
CA GLU A 126 -1.81 -17.78 7.02
C GLU A 126 -0.43 -18.44 7.09
N LEU A 127 0.64 -17.66 7.17
CA LEU A 127 2.02 -18.17 7.18
C LEU A 127 2.65 -18.17 8.59
N ASP A 128 1.91 -17.73 9.61
CA ASP A 128 2.41 -17.52 10.99
C ASP A 128 3.69 -16.67 11.03
N LEU A 129 3.65 -15.52 10.35
CA LEU A 129 4.77 -14.57 10.27
C LEU A 129 4.39 -13.22 10.92
N PRO A 130 4.29 -13.13 12.24
CA PRO A 130 3.81 -11.91 12.91
C PRO A 130 4.70 -10.69 12.64
N GLU A 131 5.98 -10.88 12.43
CA GLU A 131 6.92 -9.78 12.15
C GLU A 131 6.96 -9.36 10.67
N LEU A 132 6.21 -10.02 9.78
CA LEU A 132 6.17 -9.67 8.37
C LEU A 132 5.91 -8.17 8.17
N SER A 133 6.67 -7.53 7.27
CA SER A 133 6.54 -6.10 7.01
C SER A 133 6.77 -5.80 5.52
N PRO A 134 5.92 -5.00 4.87
CA PRO A 134 6.13 -4.68 3.47
C PRO A 134 7.41 -3.86 3.29
N VAL A 135 8.20 -4.20 2.28
CA VAL A 135 9.37 -3.44 1.85
C VAL A 135 8.93 -2.22 1.03
N HIS A 136 7.97 -2.44 0.15
CA HIS A 136 7.32 -1.43 -0.68
C HIS A 136 5.81 -1.68 -0.72
N ARG A 137 5.09 -0.88 -1.48
CA ARG A 137 3.66 -1.04 -1.64
C ARG A 137 3.24 -0.98 -3.11
N LEU A 138 2.21 -1.74 -3.42
CA LEU A 138 1.39 -1.58 -4.63
C LEU A 138 0.04 -0.99 -4.24
N ASP A 139 -0.58 -0.25 -5.14
CA ASP A 139 -1.97 0.19 -4.95
C ASP A 139 -2.92 -1.02 -4.89
N ARG A 140 -4.09 -0.84 -4.30
CA ARG A 140 -5.09 -1.91 -4.17
C ARG A 140 -5.39 -2.58 -5.53
N LEU A 141 -5.53 -1.77 -6.56
CA LEU A 141 -5.88 -2.25 -7.91
C LEU A 141 -4.69 -2.76 -8.73
N THR A 142 -3.45 -2.42 -8.36
CA THR A 142 -2.25 -2.90 -9.06
C THR A 142 -1.92 -4.32 -8.64
N ALA A 143 -1.77 -5.23 -9.59
CA ALA A 143 -1.31 -6.60 -9.33
C ALA A 143 0.21 -6.74 -9.49
N GLY A 144 0.77 -7.91 -9.13
CA GLY A 144 2.15 -8.31 -9.41
C GLY A 144 3.04 -8.43 -8.19
N VAL A 145 4.35 -8.38 -8.42
CA VAL A 145 5.38 -8.68 -7.44
C VAL A 145 5.35 -7.72 -6.25
N LEU A 146 5.17 -8.27 -5.07
CA LEU A 146 5.16 -7.55 -3.81
C LEU A 146 6.09 -8.21 -2.80
N MET A 147 6.99 -7.42 -2.20
CA MET A 147 8.02 -7.91 -1.28
C MET A 147 7.72 -7.53 0.17
N PHE A 148 8.00 -8.48 1.06
CA PHE A 148 7.95 -8.31 2.51
C PHE A 148 9.27 -8.79 3.13
N THR A 149 9.66 -8.18 4.23
CA THR A 149 10.69 -8.73 5.12
C THR A 149 10.05 -9.63 6.16
N VAL A 150 10.66 -10.78 6.42
CA VAL A 150 10.19 -11.76 7.41
C VAL A 150 10.59 -11.33 8.82
N ARG A 151 11.84 -10.86 9.01
CA ARG A 151 12.40 -10.44 10.29
C ARG A 151 12.54 -8.93 10.41
N ARG A 152 12.47 -8.41 11.62
CA ARG A 152 12.57 -6.98 11.90
C ARG A 152 13.94 -6.39 11.58
N GLU A 153 14.99 -7.15 11.88
CA GLU A 153 16.39 -6.71 11.79
C GLU A 153 16.79 -6.34 10.37
N VAL A 154 16.21 -7.04 9.39
CA VAL A 154 16.54 -6.85 7.96
C VAL A 154 15.75 -5.73 7.28
N ARG A 155 14.69 -5.21 7.93
CA ARG A 155 13.75 -4.23 7.32
C ARG A 155 14.47 -3.01 6.76
N ARG A 156 15.36 -2.43 7.55
CA ARG A 156 16.05 -1.20 7.17
C ARG A 156 16.85 -1.37 5.88
N ALA A 157 17.65 -2.43 5.80
CA ALA A 157 18.50 -2.68 4.65
C ALA A 157 17.70 -2.83 3.35
N TYR A 158 16.60 -3.60 3.37
CA TYR A 158 15.74 -3.72 2.18
C TYR A 158 14.95 -2.45 1.86
N GLN A 159 14.53 -1.66 2.84
CA GLN A 159 13.85 -0.39 2.60
C GLN A 159 14.79 0.68 2.04
N GLU A 160 16.06 0.68 2.44
CA GLU A 160 17.11 1.56 1.92
C GLU A 160 17.35 1.31 0.42
N LEU A 161 17.26 0.07 -0.08
CA LEU A 161 17.34 -0.20 -1.52
C LEU A 161 16.32 0.61 -2.35
N PHE A 162 15.10 0.77 -1.82
CA PHE A 162 14.07 1.58 -2.48
C PHE A 162 14.29 3.08 -2.32
N ALA A 163 14.76 3.51 -1.15
CA ALA A 163 15.09 4.92 -0.90
C ALA A 163 16.24 5.39 -1.80
N ASP A 164 17.26 4.55 -1.97
CA ASP A 164 18.45 4.80 -2.76
C ASP A 164 18.25 4.52 -4.26
N ARG A 165 17.03 4.08 -4.66
CA ARG A 165 16.69 3.71 -6.04
C ARG A 165 17.57 2.60 -6.62
N ALA A 166 18.06 1.73 -5.76
CA ALA A 166 18.89 0.57 -6.11
C ALA A 166 18.08 -0.66 -6.56
N VAL A 167 16.78 -0.45 -6.81
CA VAL A 167 15.83 -1.49 -7.25
C VAL A 167 15.34 -1.16 -8.66
N THR A 168 15.57 -2.07 -9.59
CA THR A 168 14.96 -2.02 -10.92
C THR A 168 13.55 -2.60 -10.85
N LYS A 169 12.59 -1.85 -11.35
CA LYS A 169 11.16 -2.22 -11.38
C LYS A 169 10.67 -2.16 -12.80
N VAL A 170 9.95 -3.17 -13.24
CA VAL A 170 9.30 -3.20 -14.55
C VAL A 170 7.82 -3.45 -14.36
N TYR A 171 7.02 -2.64 -15.02
CA TYR A 171 5.56 -2.76 -15.01
C TYR A 171 5.05 -2.90 -16.44
N ASP A 172 3.97 -3.63 -16.60
CA ASP A 172 3.18 -3.65 -17.82
C ASP A 172 1.86 -2.92 -17.56
N ALA A 173 1.41 -2.17 -18.58
CA ALA A 173 0.11 -1.54 -18.56
C ALA A 173 -0.58 -1.67 -19.92
N VAL A 174 -1.90 -1.81 -19.93
CA VAL A 174 -2.70 -1.73 -21.16
C VAL A 174 -3.48 -0.43 -21.15
N ALA A 175 -3.39 0.29 -22.24
CA ALA A 175 -4.11 1.54 -22.48
C ALA A 175 -4.55 1.63 -23.95
N ARG A 176 -5.25 2.72 -24.30
CA ARG A 176 -5.54 2.99 -25.71
C ARG A 176 -4.23 3.14 -26.50
N TYR A 177 -4.17 2.56 -27.69
CA TYR A 177 -3.09 2.81 -28.62
C TYR A 177 -3.22 4.20 -29.23
N GLU A 178 -2.14 4.98 -29.20
CA GLU A 178 -2.10 6.33 -29.72
C GLU A 178 -0.86 6.50 -30.64
N PRO A 179 -1.05 6.39 -31.95
CA PRO A 179 0.06 6.39 -32.91
C PRO A 179 0.79 7.74 -33.02
N SER A 180 0.19 8.83 -32.52
CA SER A 180 0.84 10.15 -32.51
C SER A 180 1.87 10.32 -31.41
N LEU A 181 1.92 9.42 -30.44
CA LEU A 181 2.92 9.47 -29.37
C LEU A 181 4.28 8.99 -29.87
N SER A 182 5.28 9.85 -29.70
CA SER A 182 6.68 9.47 -29.95
C SER A 182 7.22 8.64 -28.78
N LEU A 183 7.26 7.34 -28.94
CA LEU A 183 7.81 6.40 -27.96
C LEU A 183 9.10 5.77 -28.48
N PRO A 184 10.07 5.42 -27.61
CA PRO A 184 10.02 5.53 -26.15
C PRO A 184 10.21 6.96 -25.63
N VAL A 185 9.71 7.24 -24.41
CA VAL A 185 9.79 8.56 -23.78
C VAL A 185 10.08 8.48 -22.28
N THR A 186 10.77 9.48 -21.74
CA THR A 186 10.92 9.63 -20.29
C THR A 186 10.00 10.73 -19.79
N LEU A 187 9.03 10.35 -18.97
CA LEU A 187 8.07 11.25 -18.34
C LEU A 187 8.63 11.73 -16.99
N ARG A 188 8.63 13.05 -16.81
CA ARG A 188 9.06 13.71 -15.57
C ARG A 188 8.04 14.74 -15.15
N SER A 189 7.58 14.63 -13.90
CA SER A 189 6.63 15.60 -13.34
C SER A 189 6.82 15.77 -11.84
N ARG A 190 6.23 16.83 -11.30
CA ARG A 190 6.09 17.01 -9.86
C ARG A 190 4.73 16.48 -9.44
N MET A 191 4.74 15.45 -8.60
CA MET A 191 3.54 14.83 -8.07
C MET A 191 3.39 15.12 -6.58
N ILE A 192 2.18 15.49 -6.19
CA ILE A 192 1.79 15.66 -4.78
C ILE A 192 0.65 14.71 -4.43
N LYS A 193 0.55 14.38 -3.14
CA LYS A 193 -0.54 13.60 -2.57
C LYS A 193 -0.88 14.18 -1.21
N GLU A 194 -1.93 14.96 -1.17
CA GLU A 194 -2.41 15.57 0.06
C GLU A 194 -3.01 14.54 1.01
N ARG A 195 -2.89 14.83 2.31
CA ARG A 195 -3.50 13.97 3.33
C ARG A 195 -5.02 14.11 3.28
N GLY A 196 -5.72 12.96 3.23
CA GLY A 196 -7.20 12.94 3.15
C GLY A 196 -7.75 12.96 1.72
N VAL A 197 -6.99 13.44 0.72
CA VAL A 197 -7.38 13.38 -0.69
C VAL A 197 -7.12 11.97 -1.25
N LEU A 198 -8.04 11.41 -2.05
CA LEU A 198 -7.86 10.05 -2.60
C LEU A 198 -6.85 10.02 -3.76
N ARG A 199 -6.87 11.02 -4.61
CA ARG A 199 -6.06 11.12 -5.82
C ARG A 199 -4.72 11.81 -5.54
N ALA A 200 -3.68 11.42 -6.25
CA ALA A 200 -2.48 12.23 -6.42
C ALA A 200 -2.65 13.14 -7.63
N GLU A 201 -1.89 14.22 -7.70
CA GLU A 201 -1.98 15.23 -8.74
C GLU A 201 -0.60 15.62 -9.25
N GLU A 202 -0.52 15.96 -10.52
CA GLU A 202 0.64 16.64 -11.10
C GLU A 202 0.49 18.16 -10.89
N VAL A 203 1.56 18.80 -10.44
CA VAL A 203 1.59 20.23 -10.18
C VAL A 203 2.86 20.87 -10.78
N PRO A 204 2.85 22.16 -11.10
CA PRO A 204 4.05 22.86 -11.53
C PRO A 204 5.19 22.77 -10.50
N GLY A 205 6.43 22.70 -10.97
CA GLY A 205 7.64 22.74 -10.14
C GLY A 205 8.65 21.66 -10.48
N GLU A 206 9.75 21.61 -9.72
CA GLU A 206 10.82 20.65 -9.94
C GLU A 206 10.32 19.21 -9.89
N PRO A 207 10.61 18.38 -10.91
CA PRO A 207 10.16 17.01 -10.98
C PRO A 207 10.63 16.15 -9.80
N ASN A 208 9.73 15.37 -9.22
CA ASN A 208 10.01 14.40 -8.18
C ASN A 208 9.59 12.96 -8.56
N ALA A 209 9.04 12.79 -9.75
CA ALA A 209 8.62 11.55 -10.36
C ALA A 209 9.25 11.39 -11.75
N GLU A 210 9.76 10.18 -12.04
CA GLU A 210 10.39 9.85 -13.32
C GLU A 210 10.01 8.41 -13.72
N THR A 211 9.53 8.25 -14.98
CA THR A 211 9.18 6.95 -15.56
C THR A 211 9.62 6.92 -17.02
N PHE A 212 10.43 5.93 -17.41
CA PHE A 212 10.67 5.61 -18.81
C PHE A 212 9.53 4.70 -19.29
N LEU A 213 9.01 5.01 -20.47
CA LEU A 213 7.85 4.37 -21.09
C LEU A 213 8.18 3.94 -22.51
N GLU A 214 7.83 2.71 -22.86
CA GLU A 214 7.91 2.18 -24.21
C GLU A 214 6.66 1.40 -24.59
N LEU A 215 6.34 1.34 -25.87
CA LEU A 215 5.30 0.49 -26.42
C LEU A 215 5.88 -0.88 -26.74
N SER A 216 5.29 -1.94 -26.20
CA SER A 216 5.75 -3.32 -26.43
C SER A 216 5.02 -3.98 -27.60
N GLU A 217 3.69 -3.82 -27.66
CA GLU A 217 2.85 -4.34 -28.75
C GLU A 217 1.53 -3.57 -28.83
N HIS A 218 0.80 -3.70 -29.95
CA HIS A 218 -0.53 -3.12 -30.11
C HIS A 218 -1.36 -3.90 -31.14
N ASP A 219 -2.68 -3.77 -31.05
CA ASP A 219 -3.67 -4.33 -31.97
C ASP A 219 -4.32 -3.28 -32.89
N GLY A 220 -3.84 -2.02 -32.84
CA GLY A 220 -4.40 -0.86 -33.55
C GLY A 220 -5.43 -0.07 -32.72
N ARG A 221 -6.00 -0.64 -31.66
CA ARG A 221 -6.93 0.00 -30.71
C ARG A 221 -6.35 0.13 -29.31
N HIS A 222 -5.68 -0.90 -28.84
CA HIS A 222 -5.04 -0.97 -27.53
C HIS A 222 -3.53 -1.20 -27.70
N GLY A 223 -2.75 -0.67 -26.77
CA GLY A 223 -1.31 -0.89 -26.66
C GLY A 223 -0.94 -1.52 -25.33
N MET A 224 0.03 -2.41 -25.35
CA MET A 224 0.76 -2.90 -24.19
C MET A 224 1.98 -2.03 -24.01
N TYR A 225 2.10 -1.38 -22.87
CA TYR A 225 3.19 -0.47 -22.55
C TYR A 225 4.03 -1.06 -21.42
N THR A 226 5.35 -0.97 -21.58
CA THR A 226 6.30 -1.31 -20.52
C THR A 226 6.80 -0.02 -19.86
N LEU A 227 6.73 0.02 -18.52
CA LEU A 227 7.08 1.17 -17.73
C LEU A 227 8.21 0.83 -16.75
N HIS A 228 9.23 1.70 -16.72
CA HIS A 228 10.39 1.58 -15.84
C HIS A 228 10.45 2.80 -14.89
N PRO A 229 9.74 2.75 -13.73
CA PRO A 229 9.74 3.88 -12.82
C PRO A 229 11.05 3.96 -12.03
N ARG A 230 11.76 5.08 -12.14
CA ARG A 230 12.94 5.38 -11.33
C ARG A 230 12.58 5.81 -9.90
N THR A 231 11.42 6.39 -9.73
CA THR A 231 10.83 6.85 -8.48
C THR A 231 9.63 5.99 -8.10
N GLY A 232 8.95 6.28 -6.97
CA GLY A 232 7.79 5.51 -6.50
C GLY A 232 6.76 6.39 -5.81
N ARG A 233 6.28 7.45 -6.49
CA ARG A 233 5.22 8.31 -5.95
C ARG A 233 3.86 7.62 -6.02
N THR A 234 2.95 8.01 -5.14
CA THR A 234 1.57 7.48 -5.14
C THR A 234 0.93 7.72 -6.50
N HIS A 235 0.36 6.69 -7.10
CA HIS A 235 -0.29 6.68 -8.42
C HIS A 235 0.61 7.13 -9.60
N GLN A 236 1.94 7.12 -9.43
CA GLN A 236 2.86 7.68 -10.42
C GLN A 236 2.60 7.20 -11.85
N LEU A 237 2.55 5.88 -12.06
CA LEU A 237 2.38 5.31 -13.40
C LEU A 237 1.02 5.66 -14.00
N ARG A 238 -0.02 5.66 -13.18
CA ARG A 238 -1.39 6.02 -13.55
C ARG A 238 -1.48 7.48 -14.00
N LEU A 239 -0.85 8.39 -13.24
CA LEU A 239 -0.77 9.82 -13.58
C LEU A 239 0.04 10.06 -14.86
N HIS A 240 1.23 9.48 -14.97
CA HIS A 240 2.07 9.65 -16.15
C HIS A 240 1.38 9.16 -17.43
N MET A 241 0.72 7.99 -17.39
CA MET A 241 -0.05 7.49 -18.53
C MET A 241 -1.24 8.40 -18.87
N ASN A 242 -1.92 8.91 -17.85
CA ASN A 242 -3.03 9.85 -18.02
C ASN A 242 -2.56 11.21 -18.60
N SER A 243 -1.43 11.74 -18.17
CA SER A 243 -0.93 13.06 -18.59
C SER A 243 -0.54 13.12 -20.07
N ILE A 244 -0.22 11.99 -20.66
CA ILE A 244 0.04 11.88 -22.11
C ILE A 244 -1.17 11.41 -22.92
N GLY A 245 -2.37 11.42 -22.33
CA GLY A 245 -3.64 11.13 -23.01
C GLY A 245 -3.97 9.66 -23.21
N ILE A 246 -3.24 8.73 -22.58
CA ILE A 246 -3.48 7.28 -22.62
C ILE A 246 -3.69 6.71 -21.22
N PRO A 247 -4.77 7.07 -20.49
CA PRO A 247 -5.04 6.52 -19.17
C PRO A 247 -5.12 4.99 -19.23
N ILE A 248 -4.66 4.34 -18.16
CA ILE A 248 -4.64 2.87 -18.06
C ILE A 248 -6.07 2.34 -18.05
N LEU A 249 -6.35 1.28 -18.78
CA LEU A 249 -7.66 0.64 -18.80
C LEU A 249 -8.06 0.14 -17.40
N GLY A 250 -9.32 0.33 -17.04
CA GLY A 250 -9.86 -0.03 -15.73
C GLY A 250 -9.40 0.88 -14.58
N ASP A 251 -8.82 2.06 -14.90
CA ASP A 251 -8.47 3.04 -13.89
C ASP A 251 -9.71 3.82 -13.44
N ASN A 252 -10.10 3.66 -12.17
CA ASN A 252 -11.24 4.35 -11.59
C ASN A 252 -10.91 5.72 -10.94
N PHE A 253 -9.65 6.15 -11.05
CA PHE A 253 -9.21 7.45 -10.52
C PHE A 253 -8.85 8.44 -11.61
N TYR A 254 -8.38 7.96 -12.78
CA TYR A 254 -7.88 8.78 -13.87
C TYR A 254 -8.46 8.32 -15.21
N PRO A 255 -8.88 9.24 -16.11
CA PRO A 255 -8.87 10.71 -15.94
C PRO A 255 -9.88 11.21 -14.90
N GLU A 256 -10.99 10.51 -14.68
CA GLU A 256 -12.09 10.89 -13.79
C GLU A 256 -12.29 9.85 -12.70
N PHE A 257 -12.65 10.33 -11.51
CA PHE A 257 -13.01 9.43 -10.42
C PHE A 257 -14.43 8.90 -10.59
N TYR A 258 -14.57 7.59 -10.49
CA TYR A 258 -15.86 6.94 -10.29
C TYR A 258 -15.77 5.89 -9.18
N ASP A 259 -16.84 5.76 -8.42
CA ASP A 259 -16.89 4.79 -7.35
C ASP A 259 -17.19 3.39 -7.90
N VAL A 260 -16.58 2.39 -7.28
CA VAL A 260 -16.75 0.97 -7.62
C VAL A 260 -17.09 0.23 -6.34
N ALA A 261 -18.09 -0.62 -6.37
CA ALA A 261 -18.45 -1.43 -5.22
C ALA A 261 -17.26 -2.28 -4.74
N ASP A 262 -17.16 -2.49 -3.43
CA ASP A 262 -16.01 -3.16 -2.84
C ASP A 262 -15.85 -4.62 -3.27
N ASP A 263 -16.94 -5.24 -3.66
CA ASP A 263 -17.07 -6.62 -4.16
C ASP A 263 -17.21 -6.71 -5.68
N ASP A 264 -17.09 -5.61 -6.40
CA ASP A 264 -17.00 -5.62 -7.86
C ASP A 264 -15.55 -5.85 -8.31
N TYR A 265 -15.32 -7.01 -8.87
CA TYR A 265 -14.02 -7.45 -9.41
C TYR A 265 -14.03 -7.58 -10.94
N SER A 266 -15.05 -7.06 -11.63
CA SER A 266 -15.27 -7.25 -13.06
C SER A 266 -14.27 -6.51 -13.94
N THR A 267 -13.79 -5.34 -13.48
CA THR A 267 -12.93 -4.46 -14.29
C THR A 267 -11.62 -4.18 -13.56
N PRO A 268 -10.62 -5.09 -13.62
CA PRO A 268 -9.32 -4.87 -13.00
C PRO A 268 -8.53 -3.77 -13.71
N LEU A 269 -7.86 -2.92 -12.93
CA LEU A 269 -6.87 -1.97 -13.45
C LEU A 269 -5.81 -2.73 -14.26
N GLN A 270 -5.64 -2.42 -15.52
CA GLN A 270 -4.68 -3.08 -16.38
C GLN A 270 -3.26 -2.57 -16.12
N LEU A 271 -2.77 -2.75 -14.88
CA LEU A 271 -1.44 -2.40 -14.41
C LEU A 271 -0.85 -3.54 -13.58
N LEU A 272 0.30 -4.05 -14.00
CA LEU A 272 0.99 -5.19 -13.43
C LEU A 272 2.43 -4.83 -13.06
N ALA A 273 2.80 -4.98 -11.79
CA ALA A 273 4.20 -4.99 -11.36
C ALA A 273 4.84 -6.31 -11.83
N ARG A 274 5.37 -6.31 -13.08
CA ARG A 274 5.85 -7.49 -13.76
C ARG A 274 7.07 -8.09 -13.09
N SER A 275 8.08 -7.27 -12.80
CA SER A 275 9.30 -7.77 -12.17
C SER A 275 9.98 -6.74 -11.30
N ILE A 276 10.79 -7.27 -10.37
CA ILE A 276 11.65 -6.49 -9.49
C ILE A 276 13.03 -7.15 -9.45
N GLU A 277 14.08 -6.32 -9.51
CA GLU A 277 15.47 -6.79 -9.51
C GLU A 277 16.34 -5.88 -8.63
N PHE A 278 17.20 -6.48 -7.82
CA PHE A 278 18.09 -5.77 -6.91
C PHE A 278 19.25 -6.67 -6.48
N ARG A 279 20.31 -6.06 -5.95
CA ARG A 279 21.38 -6.78 -5.27
C ARG A 279 21.00 -6.97 -3.81
N ASP A 280 20.96 -8.22 -3.35
CA ASP A 280 20.59 -8.54 -1.98
C ASP A 280 21.61 -7.95 -0.99
N PRO A 281 21.17 -7.19 0.03
CA PRO A 281 22.07 -6.47 0.92
C PRO A 281 22.83 -7.39 1.90
N PHE A 282 22.44 -8.65 2.03
CA PHE A 282 23.07 -9.62 2.93
C PHE A 282 23.93 -10.63 2.19
N SER A 283 23.42 -11.23 1.12
CA SER A 283 24.18 -12.20 0.33
C SER A 283 25.07 -11.56 -0.74
N GLY A 284 24.72 -10.33 -1.18
CA GLY A 284 25.39 -9.66 -2.31
C GLY A 284 25.00 -10.24 -3.67
N GLU A 285 24.11 -11.21 -3.74
CA GLU A 285 23.65 -11.83 -4.98
C GLU A 285 22.65 -10.95 -5.73
N GLN A 286 22.67 -11.03 -7.06
CA GLN A 286 21.62 -10.41 -7.88
C GLN A 286 20.36 -11.27 -7.78
N ARG A 287 19.27 -10.67 -7.32
CA ARG A 287 17.96 -11.31 -7.21
C ARG A 287 16.97 -10.67 -8.15
N ARG A 288 16.20 -11.50 -8.85
CA ARG A 288 15.10 -11.11 -9.71
C ARG A 288 13.88 -11.95 -9.41
N PHE A 289 12.74 -11.28 -9.25
CA PHE A 289 11.45 -11.92 -9.07
C PHE A 289 10.49 -11.43 -10.16
N GLU A 290 9.70 -12.33 -10.69
CA GLU A 290 8.77 -12.05 -11.77
C GLU A 290 7.38 -12.59 -11.44
N SER A 291 6.34 -11.82 -11.79
CA SER A 291 4.95 -12.22 -11.63
C SER A 291 4.59 -13.35 -12.59
N ASN A 292 3.82 -14.32 -12.11
CA ASN A 292 3.21 -15.36 -12.94
C ASN A 292 1.99 -14.86 -13.70
N ARG A 293 1.50 -13.65 -13.36
CA ARG A 293 0.39 -12.99 -14.04
C ARG A 293 0.86 -12.35 -15.33
N ARG A 294 -0.07 -12.20 -16.26
CA ARG A 294 0.16 -11.49 -17.54
C ARG A 294 -1.05 -10.66 -17.87
N LEU A 295 -0.83 -9.45 -18.33
CA LEU A 295 -1.85 -8.66 -19.00
C LEU A 295 -2.01 -9.19 -20.44
N ARG A 296 -3.15 -8.91 -21.03
CA ARG A 296 -3.44 -9.21 -22.45
C ARG A 296 -4.17 -8.02 -23.05
N LEU A 297 -3.95 -7.78 -24.33
CA LEU A 297 -4.77 -6.84 -25.05
C LEU A 297 -6.21 -7.36 -25.07
N PRO A 298 -7.21 -6.47 -24.84
CA PRO A 298 -8.62 -6.85 -24.97
C PRO A 298 -8.92 -7.33 -26.40
N ILE A 299 -9.73 -8.37 -26.51
CA ILE A 299 -10.19 -8.92 -27.80
C ILE A 299 -11.25 -8.00 -28.41
#